data_8a288dc5aae57c9faf35ead9abf26568
#
_entry.id   8a288dc5aae57c9faf35ead9abf26568
#
_cell.length_a   1.000
_cell.length_b   1.000
_cell.length_c   1.000
_cell.angle_alpha   90.00
_cell.angle_beta   90.00
_cell.angle_gamma   90.00
#
_symmetry.space_group_name_H-M   'P 1'
#
loop_
_entity.id
_entity.type
_entity.pdbx_description
1 polymer ?
#
loop_
_entity_poly.entity_id
_entity_poly.type
_entity_poly.pdbx_seq_one_letter_code
_entity_poly.pdbx_strand_id
1 'polypeptide(L)'
;MPIPRSPKIRVKRLFKRYIQMKQYHKYALRYAAMAALLLSALTFTACGGDDDEGDGNQSGQVDKKNKNANIPSAANGYNKAIRRTEFPALKKTGKQKVIVYRMTSTSYDKDGVNFSVEWDCDKRSQRWTCYQMHKGYSGKYSRETDFFFFDTTNLNSNEYWGEYKYFPGYDRGHICPSGDRTASKEMNVQTFVMTNMQPQYHKFNGFDKKTGDNGLWVRMENQLRKWADKLSATDTIFVCKGGTIDSETNIITRIGGKLIVPKYFYMAILRKSSFGYAGMAFWSEQTNAWRTNETLRYHAISIAELEKLTGIDFFCNLPDDVEAQVEKTFNPSVWSGL
;
A
#
# COMPACT_ATOMS: atom_id res chain seq x y z
N MET A 1 -25.93 -38.95 -17.22
CA MET A 1 -25.66 -38.15 -18.43
C MET A 1 -25.81 -36.67 -18.05
N PRO A 2 -24.83 -35.82 -18.26
CA PRO A 2 -24.97 -34.39 -17.92
C PRO A 2 -25.76 -33.67 -19.02
N ILE A 3 -26.74 -32.88 -18.59
CA ILE A 3 -27.61 -32.07 -19.46
C ILE A 3 -26.78 -30.96 -20.14
N PRO A 4 -26.84 -30.83 -21.51
CA PRO A 4 -26.09 -29.78 -22.19
C PRO A 4 -26.66 -28.40 -21.87
N ARG A 5 -25.80 -27.49 -21.42
CA ARG A 5 -26.16 -26.09 -21.10
C ARG A 5 -26.57 -25.36 -22.38
N SER A 6 -27.72 -24.65 -22.31
CA SER A 6 -28.35 -24.03 -23.47
C SER A 6 -27.41 -23.01 -24.19
N PRO A 7 -27.51 -22.88 -25.52
CA PRO A 7 -26.70 -21.99 -26.35
C PRO A 7 -26.77 -20.49 -25.93
N LYS A 8 -27.89 -20.06 -25.36
CA LYS A 8 -28.13 -18.67 -24.92
C LYS A 8 -27.18 -18.23 -23.80
N ILE A 9 -26.71 -19.16 -22.96
CA ILE A 9 -25.77 -18.83 -21.85
C ILE A 9 -24.36 -18.62 -22.41
N ARG A 10 -24.00 -19.37 -23.47
CA ARG A 10 -22.68 -19.24 -24.13
C ARG A 10 -22.52 -17.90 -24.86
N VAL A 11 -23.56 -17.46 -25.55
CA VAL A 11 -23.59 -16.16 -26.25
C VAL A 11 -23.51 -14.99 -25.30
N LYS A 12 -24.25 -15.00 -24.19
CA LYS A 12 -24.18 -13.94 -23.17
C LYS A 12 -22.78 -13.81 -22.54
N ARG A 13 -22.08 -14.94 -22.33
CA ARG A 13 -20.68 -14.93 -21.83
C ARG A 13 -19.70 -14.37 -22.86
N LEU A 14 -19.86 -14.73 -24.14
CA LEU A 14 -19.00 -14.21 -25.22
C LEU A 14 -19.22 -12.70 -25.42
N PHE A 15 -20.47 -12.26 -25.38
CA PHE A 15 -20.81 -10.84 -25.51
C PHE A 15 -20.27 -9.99 -24.33
N LYS A 16 -20.34 -10.53 -23.10
CA LYS A 16 -19.76 -9.89 -21.91
C LYS A 16 -18.22 -9.80 -22.00
N ARG A 17 -17.57 -10.84 -22.54
CA ARG A 17 -16.11 -10.83 -22.81
C ARG A 17 -15.73 -9.83 -23.90
N TYR A 18 -16.53 -9.72 -24.96
CA TYR A 18 -16.29 -8.77 -26.06
C TYR A 18 -16.42 -7.30 -25.59
N ILE A 19 -17.42 -7.00 -24.78
CA ILE A 19 -17.57 -5.65 -24.18
C ILE A 19 -16.40 -5.35 -23.23
N GLN A 20 -15.96 -6.30 -22.43
CA GLN A 20 -14.78 -6.16 -21.59
C GLN A 20 -13.52 -5.88 -22.43
N MET A 21 -13.27 -6.61 -23.51
CA MET A 21 -12.10 -6.38 -24.37
C MET A 21 -12.13 -4.99 -25.03
N LYS A 22 -13.29 -4.49 -25.48
CA LYS A 22 -13.41 -3.12 -26.03
C LYS A 22 -13.14 -2.03 -24.99
N GLN A 23 -13.53 -2.25 -23.75
CA GLN A 23 -13.18 -1.33 -22.65
C GLN A 23 -11.67 -1.34 -22.38
N TYR A 24 -11.02 -2.50 -22.39
CA TYR A 24 -9.57 -2.62 -22.25
C TYR A 24 -8.80 -1.85 -23.33
N HIS A 25 -9.21 -1.99 -24.59
CA HIS A 25 -8.58 -1.25 -25.70
C HIS A 25 -8.71 0.27 -25.56
N LYS A 26 -9.83 0.74 -25.05
CA LYS A 26 -10.10 2.17 -24.83
C LYS A 26 -9.25 2.77 -23.70
N TYR A 27 -8.95 1.97 -22.67
CA TYR A 27 -8.06 2.38 -21.57
C TYR A 27 -6.59 2.28 -21.97
N ALA A 28 -6.16 1.21 -22.63
CA ALA A 28 -4.80 1.05 -23.16
C ALA A 28 -4.41 2.18 -24.12
N LEU A 29 -5.31 2.58 -25.02
CA LEU A 29 -5.09 3.71 -25.94
C LEU A 29 -5.03 5.07 -25.21
N ARG A 30 -5.76 5.28 -24.12
CA ARG A 30 -5.68 6.50 -23.32
C ARG A 30 -4.35 6.59 -22.56
N TYR A 31 -3.84 5.48 -22.02
CA TYR A 31 -2.53 5.45 -21.35
C TYR A 31 -1.37 5.59 -22.34
N ALA A 32 -1.46 5.01 -23.54
CA ALA A 32 -0.47 5.20 -24.59
C ALA A 32 -0.43 6.66 -25.11
N ALA A 33 -1.57 7.32 -25.22
CA ALA A 33 -1.65 8.73 -25.62
C ALA A 33 -1.08 9.67 -24.54
N MET A 34 -1.23 9.36 -23.25
CA MET A 34 -0.64 10.13 -22.15
C MET A 34 0.89 9.94 -22.07
N ALA A 35 1.41 8.75 -22.34
CA ALA A 35 2.85 8.50 -22.41
C ALA A 35 3.52 9.27 -23.59
N ALA A 36 2.83 9.40 -24.71
CA ALA A 36 3.33 10.16 -25.87
C ALA A 36 3.35 11.68 -25.63
N LEU A 37 2.44 12.22 -24.81
CA LEU A 37 2.42 13.64 -24.44
C LEU A 37 3.51 14.02 -23.43
N LEU A 38 4.02 13.08 -22.65
CA LEU A 38 5.12 13.31 -21.70
C LEU A 38 6.52 13.32 -22.37
N LEU A 39 6.67 12.78 -23.58
CA LEU A 39 7.92 12.80 -24.32
C LEU A 39 8.14 14.07 -25.15
N SER A 40 7.15 14.93 -25.34
CA SER A 40 7.24 16.14 -26.15
C SER A 40 7.57 17.43 -25.39
N ALA A 41 7.82 17.36 -24.06
CA ALA A 41 8.08 18.53 -23.22
C ALA A 41 9.56 18.76 -22.87
N LEU A 42 10.50 18.19 -23.62
CA LEU A 42 11.95 18.34 -23.39
C LEU A 42 12.66 19.11 -24.52
N THR A 43 12.18 20.31 -24.84
CA THR A 43 13.05 21.32 -25.50
C THR A 43 12.43 22.71 -25.34
N PHE A 44 12.88 23.48 -24.37
CA PHE A 44 13.00 24.93 -24.49
C PHE A 44 14.14 25.39 -23.60
N THR A 45 15.15 25.91 -24.27
CA THR A 45 16.30 26.63 -23.76
C THR A 45 15.95 28.06 -23.37
N ALA A 46 16.46 28.43 -22.22
CA ALA A 46 17.03 29.72 -21.76
C ALA A 46 16.53 31.04 -22.32
N CYS A 47 16.19 31.99 -21.50
CA CYS A 47 16.95 33.17 -21.09
C CYS A 47 16.15 34.13 -20.20
N GLY A 48 16.81 34.58 -19.14
CA GLY A 48 16.79 35.96 -18.66
C GLY A 48 15.80 36.38 -17.60
N GLY A 49 16.35 36.86 -16.48
CA GLY A 49 15.71 37.85 -15.62
C GLY A 49 15.67 37.47 -14.14
N ASP A 50 16.51 38.16 -13.37
CA ASP A 50 16.71 38.17 -11.93
C ASP A 50 15.39 38.24 -11.11
N ASP A 51 15.32 37.55 -10.02
CA ASP A 51 15.41 38.01 -8.64
C ASP A 51 15.00 36.91 -7.65
N ASP A 52 15.95 36.64 -6.78
CA ASP A 52 15.92 36.26 -5.37
C ASP A 52 15.10 35.08 -4.86
N GLU A 53 15.86 34.35 -4.16
CA GLU A 53 15.77 33.45 -3.00
C GLU A 53 15.95 31.97 -3.33
N GLY A 54 17.17 31.59 -3.15
CA GLY A 54 17.80 30.34 -2.80
C GLY A 54 16.97 29.08 -2.68
N ASP A 55 16.95 28.24 -3.73
CA ASP A 55 16.87 26.80 -3.50
C ASP A 55 18.06 26.13 -4.19
N GLY A 56 19.16 26.11 -3.43
CA GLY A 56 20.42 25.50 -3.81
C GLY A 56 20.24 24.02 -4.12
N ASN A 57 20.73 23.67 -5.25
CA ASN A 57 21.07 22.34 -5.72
C ASN A 57 21.68 21.48 -4.58
N GLN A 58 20.88 20.75 -3.81
CA GLN A 58 21.35 19.84 -2.76
C GLN A 58 21.51 18.44 -3.33
N SER A 59 22.60 18.22 -4.05
CA SER A 59 23.21 16.92 -4.19
C SER A 59 23.69 16.42 -2.82
N GLY A 60 22.97 15.44 -2.23
CA GLY A 60 23.58 14.51 -1.29
C GLY A 60 23.94 15.02 0.12
N GLN A 61 23.51 16.18 0.58
CA GLN A 61 23.70 16.54 1.98
C GLN A 61 22.71 15.78 2.85
N VAL A 62 23.22 14.90 3.70
CA VAL A 62 22.49 14.29 4.82
C VAL A 62 22.06 15.43 5.74
N ASP A 63 20.76 15.59 5.98
CA ASP A 63 20.25 16.53 6.95
C ASP A 63 20.86 16.18 8.32
N LYS A 64 21.55 17.12 8.96
CA LYS A 64 22.17 16.90 10.27
C LYS A 64 21.16 16.48 11.35
N LYS A 65 19.87 16.73 11.13
CA LYS A 65 18.77 16.38 12.02
C LYS A 65 18.11 15.03 11.68
N ASN A 66 18.45 14.45 10.53
CA ASN A 66 17.93 13.15 10.11
C ASN A 66 19.02 12.39 9.33
N LYS A 67 19.62 11.38 9.99
CA LYS A 67 20.76 10.61 9.47
C LYS A 67 20.34 9.42 8.63
N ASN A 68 19.13 8.88 8.84
CA ASN A 68 18.61 7.67 8.20
C ASN A 68 17.58 7.97 7.09
N ALA A 69 17.25 9.24 6.84
CA ALA A 69 16.30 9.64 5.80
C ALA A 69 16.59 9.02 4.43
N ASN A 70 15.54 8.65 3.72
CA ASN A 70 15.66 8.19 2.34
C ASN A 70 16.18 9.32 1.44
N ILE A 71 17.20 9.01 0.63
CA ILE A 71 17.82 9.97 -0.30
C ILE A 71 17.47 9.57 -1.73
N PRO A 72 16.81 10.48 -2.52
CA PRO A 72 16.63 10.28 -3.94
C PRO A 72 17.99 10.14 -4.65
N SER A 73 18.16 9.06 -5.40
CA SER A 73 19.40 8.72 -6.09
C SER A 73 19.12 8.06 -7.43
N ALA A 74 20.13 7.84 -8.24
CA ALA A 74 20.02 7.10 -9.50
C ALA A 74 19.44 5.69 -9.27
N ALA A 75 19.79 5.02 -8.16
CA ALA A 75 19.33 3.67 -7.83
C ALA A 75 17.80 3.59 -7.61
N ASN A 76 17.15 4.70 -7.23
CA ASN A 76 15.70 4.79 -7.07
C ASN A 76 15.04 5.75 -8.06
N GLY A 77 15.70 6.05 -9.18
CA GLY A 77 15.20 6.91 -10.24
C GLY A 77 14.94 8.36 -9.79
N TYR A 78 15.69 8.85 -8.79
CA TYR A 78 15.50 10.19 -8.18
C TYR A 78 14.07 10.44 -7.68
N ASN A 79 13.39 9.38 -7.22
CA ASN A 79 12.01 9.45 -6.80
C ASN A 79 11.85 10.26 -5.50
N LYS A 80 11.37 11.49 -5.59
CA LYS A 80 11.17 12.38 -4.43
C LYS A 80 10.12 11.86 -3.45
N ALA A 81 9.20 11.00 -3.88
CA ALA A 81 8.16 10.45 -3.01
C ALA A 81 8.72 9.63 -1.83
N ILE A 82 9.92 9.06 -1.95
CA ILE A 82 10.55 8.29 -0.88
C ILE A 82 10.88 9.11 0.38
N ARG A 83 10.86 10.45 0.28
CA ARG A 83 11.04 11.38 1.41
C ARG A 83 9.75 11.65 2.20
N ARG A 84 8.62 11.07 1.78
CA ARG A 84 7.34 11.25 2.48
C ARG A 84 7.38 10.49 3.82
N THR A 85 6.68 11.02 4.81
CA THR A 85 6.72 10.50 6.20
C THR A 85 6.27 9.06 6.32
N GLU A 86 5.35 8.60 5.47
CA GLU A 86 4.86 7.21 5.49
C GLU A 86 5.87 6.17 5.01
N PHE A 87 6.95 6.59 4.34
CA PHE A 87 7.96 5.67 3.83
C PHE A 87 8.87 5.18 4.95
N PRO A 88 9.08 3.86 5.05
CA PRO A 88 10.18 3.31 5.85
C PRO A 88 11.50 3.41 5.09
N ALA A 89 12.60 3.11 5.76
CA ALA A 89 13.91 3.01 5.14
C ALA A 89 13.90 1.95 4.02
N LEU A 90 14.39 2.34 2.85
CA LEU A 90 14.47 1.47 1.69
C LEU A 90 15.54 0.40 1.88
N LYS A 91 15.25 -0.83 1.47
CA LYS A 91 16.23 -1.91 1.47
C LYS A 91 17.28 -1.68 0.36
N LYS A 92 18.56 -1.70 0.73
CA LYS A 92 19.68 -1.34 -0.17
C LYS A 92 20.31 -2.54 -0.88
N THR A 93 19.54 -3.55 -1.28
CA THR A 93 20.11 -4.75 -1.93
C THR A 93 20.07 -4.71 -3.45
N GLY A 94 19.48 -3.67 -4.06
CA GLY A 94 19.40 -3.51 -5.51
C GLY A 94 18.36 -4.37 -6.23
N LYS A 95 17.62 -5.22 -5.49
CA LYS A 95 16.59 -6.13 -6.02
C LYS A 95 15.17 -5.67 -5.73
N GLN A 96 15.04 -4.57 -5.02
CA GLN A 96 13.75 -3.96 -4.69
C GLN A 96 13.44 -2.82 -5.66
N LYS A 97 12.16 -2.73 -6.05
CA LYS A 97 11.60 -1.61 -6.79
C LYS A 97 10.63 -0.85 -5.91
N VAL A 98 10.77 0.46 -5.85
CA VAL A 98 9.77 1.35 -5.25
C VAL A 98 8.79 1.77 -6.34
N ILE A 99 7.54 1.33 -6.18
CA ILE A 99 6.45 1.64 -7.11
C ILE A 99 5.54 2.66 -6.43
N VAL A 100 5.33 3.82 -7.07
CA VAL A 100 4.46 4.88 -6.56
C VAL A 100 3.24 4.98 -7.45
N TYR A 101 2.08 4.59 -6.92
CA TYR A 101 0.80 4.71 -7.61
C TYR A 101 0.29 6.14 -7.46
N ARG A 102 0.13 6.82 -8.60
CA ARG A 102 -0.25 8.23 -8.64
C ARG A 102 -1.64 8.42 -9.20
N MET A 103 -2.33 9.40 -8.66
CA MET A 103 -3.61 9.90 -9.15
C MET A 103 -3.38 10.99 -10.20
N THR A 104 -4.33 11.12 -11.10
CA THR A 104 -4.36 12.24 -12.04
C THR A 104 -4.67 13.57 -11.33
N SER A 105 -5.49 13.52 -10.26
CA SER A 105 -5.87 14.68 -9.46
C SER A 105 -5.00 14.80 -8.21
N THR A 106 -4.58 16.02 -7.89
CA THR A 106 -3.88 16.36 -6.65
C THR A 106 -4.83 16.81 -5.52
N SER A 107 -6.15 16.74 -5.73
CA SER A 107 -7.15 17.20 -4.75
C SER A 107 -7.12 16.43 -3.42
N TYR A 108 -6.63 15.19 -3.42
CA TYR A 108 -6.54 14.33 -2.24
C TYR A 108 -5.13 14.24 -1.67
N ASP A 109 -4.13 14.49 -2.48
CA ASP A 109 -2.73 14.49 -2.09
C ASP A 109 -1.99 15.49 -2.99
N LYS A 110 -1.26 16.44 -2.40
CA LYS A 110 -0.58 17.51 -3.15
C LYS A 110 0.43 17.00 -4.19
N ASP A 111 0.99 15.82 -3.95
CA ASP A 111 1.96 15.17 -4.83
C ASP A 111 1.28 14.12 -5.73
N GLY A 112 -0.04 13.98 -5.65
CA GLY A 112 -0.84 13.00 -6.39
C GLY A 112 -0.55 11.56 -5.99
N VAL A 113 0.01 11.27 -4.81
CA VAL A 113 0.33 9.91 -4.39
C VAL A 113 -0.90 9.24 -3.78
N ASN A 114 -1.29 8.09 -4.33
CA ASN A 114 -2.34 7.26 -3.76
C ASN A 114 -1.78 6.30 -2.70
N PHE A 115 -0.81 5.48 -3.07
CA PHE A 115 -0.02 4.63 -2.18
C PHE A 115 1.29 4.23 -2.87
N SER A 116 2.22 3.67 -2.11
CA SER A 116 3.50 3.21 -2.63
C SER A 116 3.82 1.82 -2.11
N VAL A 117 4.59 1.05 -2.89
CA VAL A 117 4.95 -0.33 -2.62
C VAL A 117 6.46 -0.49 -2.76
N GLU A 118 7.12 -1.19 -1.84
CA GLU A 118 8.43 -1.76 -2.09
C GLU A 118 8.26 -3.22 -2.50
N TRP A 119 8.58 -3.50 -3.76
CA TRP A 119 8.48 -4.82 -4.36
C TRP A 119 9.83 -5.51 -4.40
N ASP A 120 9.94 -6.69 -3.82
CA ASP A 120 11.12 -7.53 -3.92
C ASP A 120 10.99 -8.44 -5.15
N CYS A 121 11.79 -8.17 -6.19
CA CYS A 121 11.72 -8.86 -7.48
C CYS A 121 12.13 -10.33 -7.39
N ASP A 122 13.05 -10.69 -6.51
CA ASP A 122 13.46 -12.09 -6.31
C ASP A 122 12.40 -12.88 -5.56
N LYS A 123 11.82 -12.28 -4.51
CA LYS A 123 10.77 -12.87 -3.70
C LYS A 123 9.39 -12.80 -4.36
N ARG A 124 9.26 -11.97 -5.39
CA ARG A 124 8.00 -11.74 -6.11
C ARG A 124 6.84 -11.37 -5.18
N SER A 125 7.16 -10.53 -4.20
CA SER A 125 6.21 -10.11 -3.17
C SER A 125 6.54 -8.70 -2.69
N GLN A 126 5.51 -7.99 -2.25
CA GLN A 126 5.73 -6.71 -1.60
C GLN A 126 6.32 -6.91 -0.21
N ARG A 127 7.30 -6.08 0.14
CA ARG A 127 7.84 -5.99 1.49
C ARG A 127 6.93 -5.14 2.36
N TRP A 128 6.46 -4.04 1.84
CA TRP A 128 5.48 -3.15 2.46
C TRP A 128 4.70 -2.36 1.41
N THR A 129 3.56 -1.83 1.84
CA THR A 129 2.78 -0.80 1.16
C THR A 129 2.56 0.35 2.15
N CYS A 130 2.85 1.58 1.72
CA CYS A 130 2.65 2.77 2.56
C CYS A 130 1.75 3.82 1.91
N TYR A 131 1.04 4.57 2.75
CA TYR A 131 0.08 5.57 2.31
C TYR A 131 -0.32 6.53 3.43
N GLN A 132 -0.96 7.63 3.06
CA GLN A 132 -1.55 8.58 4.01
C GLN A 132 -3.07 8.40 4.08
N MET A 133 -3.65 8.69 5.24
CA MET A 133 -5.08 8.84 5.44
C MET A 133 -5.41 10.23 5.98
N HIS A 134 -6.41 10.83 5.38
CA HIS A 134 -6.95 12.12 5.77
C HIS A 134 -8.47 12.00 5.95
N LYS A 135 -9.05 12.96 6.66
CA LYS A 135 -10.51 13.03 6.77
C LYS A 135 -11.16 13.07 5.38
N GLY A 136 -12.16 12.21 5.16
CA GLY A 136 -12.92 12.17 3.91
C GLY A 136 -12.30 11.37 2.77
N TYR A 137 -11.28 10.53 3.03
CA TYR A 137 -10.73 9.61 2.03
C TYR A 137 -11.59 8.36 1.81
N SER A 138 -12.55 8.10 2.69
CA SER A 138 -13.49 6.98 2.59
C SER A 138 -14.92 7.43 2.36
N GLY A 139 -15.76 6.54 1.83
CA GLY A 139 -17.22 6.70 1.82
C GLY A 139 -17.85 7.41 0.63
N LYS A 140 -17.11 7.89 -0.38
CA LYS A 140 -17.68 8.61 -1.55
C LYS A 140 -18.04 7.71 -2.72
N TYR A 141 -17.30 6.63 -2.93
CA TYR A 141 -17.47 5.68 -4.04
C TYR A 141 -17.67 4.27 -3.52
N SER A 142 -18.52 3.51 -4.21
CA SER A 142 -18.63 2.07 -3.96
C SER A 142 -17.33 1.37 -4.33
N ARG A 143 -16.98 0.36 -3.55
CA ARG A 143 -15.86 -0.52 -3.87
C ARG A 143 -16.05 -1.11 -5.27
N GLU A 144 -15.01 -1.01 -6.13
CA GLU A 144 -14.97 -1.80 -7.37
C GLU A 144 -14.94 -3.29 -7.02
N THR A 145 -15.50 -4.10 -7.90
CA THR A 145 -15.58 -5.54 -7.69
C THR A 145 -14.72 -6.29 -8.70
N ASP A 146 -13.93 -7.25 -8.20
CA ASP A 146 -13.32 -8.37 -8.95
C ASP A 146 -12.39 -8.01 -10.12
N PHE A 147 -11.92 -6.78 -10.22
CA PHE A 147 -11.00 -6.37 -11.27
C PHE A 147 -9.55 -6.31 -10.78
N PHE A 148 -8.91 -7.46 -10.62
CA PHE A 148 -7.49 -7.53 -10.30
C PHE A 148 -6.65 -7.47 -11.58
N PHE A 149 -5.51 -6.75 -11.53
CA PHE A 149 -4.61 -6.59 -12.67
C PHE A 149 -3.14 -6.62 -12.25
N PHE A 150 -2.27 -7.07 -13.17
CA PHE A 150 -0.83 -6.97 -12.98
C PHE A 150 -0.34 -5.59 -13.39
N ASP A 151 0.65 -5.09 -12.68
CA ASP A 151 1.36 -3.86 -13.03
C ASP A 151 2.43 -4.17 -14.07
N THR A 152 2.04 -4.14 -15.32
CA THR A 152 2.95 -4.40 -16.46
C THR A 152 3.78 -3.18 -16.85
N THR A 153 3.55 -2.03 -16.21
CA THR A 153 4.33 -0.80 -16.42
C THR A 153 5.61 -0.83 -15.60
N ASN A 154 5.53 -1.27 -14.34
CA ASN A 154 6.66 -1.24 -13.42
C ASN A 154 7.37 -2.58 -13.29
N LEU A 155 6.69 -3.69 -13.58
CA LEU A 155 7.23 -5.04 -13.40
C LEU A 155 7.12 -5.88 -14.68
N ASN A 156 8.17 -6.66 -14.94
CA ASN A 156 8.18 -7.69 -15.97
C ASN A 156 7.47 -8.96 -15.47
N SER A 157 7.04 -9.82 -16.38
CA SER A 157 6.32 -11.05 -16.06
C SER A 157 7.11 -12.01 -15.16
N ASN A 158 8.43 -12.05 -15.28
CA ASN A 158 9.32 -12.88 -14.45
C ASN A 158 9.52 -12.34 -13.02
N GLU A 159 9.13 -11.10 -12.75
CA GLU A 159 9.17 -10.48 -11.42
C GLU A 159 7.89 -10.75 -10.61
N TYR A 160 6.91 -11.45 -11.20
CA TYR A 160 5.73 -12.00 -10.52
C TYR A 160 5.89 -13.51 -10.28
N TRP A 161 5.02 -14.06 -9.43
CA TRP A 161 4.95 -15.50 -9.12
C TRP A 161 4.41 -16.35 -10.28
N GLY A 162 3.71 -15.75 -11.25
CA GLY A 162 3.08 -16.37 -12.41
C GLY A 162 2.01 -15.45 -12.99
N GLU A 163 1.27 -15.95 -13.98
CA GLU A 163 0.24 -15.16 -14.67
C GLU A 163 -1.15 -15.23 -14.01
N TYR A 164 -1.31 -16.02 -12.97
CA TYR A 164 -2.60 -16.21 -12.31
C TYR A 164 -2.84 -15.19 -11.20
N LYS A 165 -4.06 -14.65 -11.17
CA LYS A 165 -4.55 -13.68 -10.17
C LYS A 165 -5.36 -14.35 -9.06
N TYR A 166 -5.19 -15.64 -8.84
CA TYR A 166 -5.92 -16.43 -7.89
C TYR A 166 -4.95 -17.05 -6.87
N PHE A 167 -5.33 -17.04 -5.60
CA PHE A 167 -4.54 -17.57 -4.50
C PHE A 167 -5.23 -18.80 -3.90
N PRO A 168 -4.93 -20.02 -4.39
CA PRO A 168 -5.60 -21.24 -3.92
C PRO A 168 -5.52 -21.38 -2.39
N GLY A 169 -6.68 -21.50 -1.74
CA GLY A 169 -6.77 -21.62 -0.28
C GLY A 169 -6.65 -20.32 0.51
N TYR A 170 -6.47 -19.20 -0.17
CA TYR A 170 -6.29 -17.88 0.45
C TYR A 170 -7.10 -16.80 -0.26
N ASP A 171 -7.47 -15.76 0.47
CA ASP A 171 -7.96 -14.51 -0.09
C ASP A 171 -6.81 -13.72 -0.72
N ARG A 172 -7.13 -12.90 -1.70
CA ARG A 172 -6.25 -11.82 -2.18
C ARG A 172 -6.37 -10.66 -1.20
N GLY A 173 -5.55 -10.71 -0.15
CA GLY A 173 -5.55 -9.70 0.90
C GLY A 173 -4.94 -8.39 0.40
N HIS A 174 -5.74 -7.32 0.43
CA HIS A 174 -5.25 -5.99 0.15
C HIS A 174 -4.32 -5.52 1.28
N ILE A 175 -3.20 -4.91 0.94
CA ILE A 175 -2.36 -4.25 1.94
C ILE A 175 -2.77 -2.78 2.08
N CYS A 176 -2.85 -2.01 1.00
CA CYS A 176 -3.65 -0.78 0.99
C CYS A 176 -5.11 -1.15 0.71
N PRO A 177 -6.03 -1.08 1.68
CA PRO A 177 -7.40 -1.56 1.50
C PRO A 177 -8.17 -0.71 0.50
N SER A 178 -9.03 -1.34 -0.28
CA SER A 178 -9.91 -0.58 -1.17
C SER A 178 -10.87 0.34 -0.39
N GLY A 179 -11.25 -0.07 0.84
CA GLY A 179 -12.09 0.75 1.73
C GLY A 179 -11.45 2.05 2.17
N ASP A 180 -10.12 2.12 2.22
CA ASP A 180 -9.37 3.34 2.59
C ASP A 180 -9.22 4.29 1.39
N ARG A 181 -9.60 3.88 0.19
CA ARG A 181 -9.37 4.56 -1.09
C ARG A 181 -10.67 4.79 -1.88
N THR A 182 -11.76 5.09 -1.20
CA THR A 182 -13.07 5.32 -1.82
C THR A 182 -13.39 6.82 -2.01
N ALA A 183 -12.43 7.71 -1.88
CA ALA A 183 -12.62 9.14 -2.18
C ALA A 183 -12.81 9.40 -3.68
N SER A 184 -12.15 8.60 -4.55
CA SER A 184 -12.37 8.63 -5.99
C SER A 184 -12.35 7.22 -6.59
N LYS A 185 -12.94 7.06 -7.78
CA LYS A 185 -12.90 5.80 -8.52
C LYS A 185 -11.46 5.41 -8.88
N GLU A 186 -10.64 6.36 -9.29
CA GLU A 186 -9.23 6.15 -9.65
C GLU A 186 -8.44 5.60 -8.46
N MET A 187 -8.58 6.23 -7.28
CA MET A 187 -7.93 5.75 -6.06
C MET A 187 -8.31 4.30 -5.75
N ASN A 188 -9.60 3.99 -5.85
CA ASN A 188 -10.12 2.67 -5.52
C ASN A 188 -9.64 1.60 -6.51
N VAL A 189 -9.74 1.84 -7.81
CA VAL A 189 -9.32 0.90 -8.86
C VAL A 189 -7.84 0.54 -8.73
N GLN A 190 -6.97 1.49 -8.43
CA GLN A 190 -5.54 1.23 -8.26
C GLN A 190 -5.25 0.24 -7.13
N THR A 191 -6.09 0.16 -6.09
CA THR A 191 -5.85 -0.80 -4.99
C THR A 191 -5.96 -2.25 -5.42
N PHE A 192 -6.56 -2.57 -6.58
CA PHE A 192 -6.72 -3.93 -7.11
C PHE A 192 -5.52 -4.43 -7.92
N VAL A 193 -4.43 -3.66 -7.96
CA VAL A 193 -3.17 -4.12 -8.55
C VAL A 193 -2.58 -5.29 -7.75
N MET A 194 -2.04 -6.29 -8.46
CA MET A 194 -1.53 -7.51 -7.81
C MET A 194 -0.31 -7.27 -6.94
N THR A 195 0.44 -6.18 -7.14
CA THR A 195 1.53 -5.76 -6.24
C THR A 195 1.04 -5.33 -4.86
N ASN A 196 -0.25 -5.00 -4.72
CA ASN A 196 -0.89 -4.65 -3.46
C ASN A 196 -1.54 -5.87 -2.76
N MET A 197 -1.34 -7.10 -3.29
CA MET A 197 -1.99 -8.32 -2.79
C MET A 197 -0.98 -9.24 -2.12
N GLN A 198 -1.37 -9.79 -0.96
CA GLN A 198 -0.70 -10.93 -0.34
C GLN A 198 -1.71 -12.01 0.05
N PRO A 199 -1.33 -13.29 0.03
CA PRO A 199 -2.23 -14.37 0.44
C PRO A 199 -2.57 -14.26 1.93
N GLN A 200 -3.86 -14.24 2.24
CA GLN A 200 -4.38 -14.21 3.61
C GLN A 200 -5.45 -15.28 3.81
N TYR A 201 -5.46 -15.93 4.96
CA TYR A 201 -6.57 -16.81 5.31
C TYR A 201 -7.89 -16.04 5.35
N HIS A 202 -8.98 -16.65 4.87
CA HIS A 202 -10.29 -16.00 4.86
C HIS A 202 -10.74 -15.57 6.26
N LYS A 203 -10.49 -16.39 7.28
CA LYS A 203 -10.87 -16.04 8.66
C LYS A 203 -10.00 -14.93 9.28
N PHE A 204 -8.89 -14.57 8.65
CA PHE A 204 -8.08 -13.42 9.01
C PHE A 204 -8.52 -12.14 8.27
N ASN A 205 -8.82 -12.27 6.95
CA ASN A 205 -9.10 -11.15 6.03
C ASN A 205 -10.59 -10.99 5.64
N GLY A 206 -11.43 -11.95 5.99
CA GLY A 206 -12.80 -12.02 5.50
C GLY A 206 -13.86 -11.58 6.50
N PHE A 207 -15.10 -11.88 6.14
CA PHE A 207 -16.30 -11.64 6.92
C PHE A 207 -17.12 -12.92 7.04
N ASP A 208 -17.48 -13.31 8.24
CA ASP A 208 -18.36 -14.45 8.50
C ASP A 208 -19.82 -14.03 8.30
N LYS A 209 -20.42 -14.49 7.24
CA LYS A 209 -21.84 -14.21 6.93
C LYS A 209 -22.82 -14.81 7.93
N LYS A 210 -22.41 -15.83 8.70
CA LYS A 210 -23.29 -16.50 9.65
C LYS A 210 -23.33 -15.78 10.99
N THR A 211 -22.17 -15.33 11.49
CA THR A 211 -22.06 -14.68 12.79
C THR A 211 -22.01 -13.16 12.70
N GLY A 212 -21.71 -12.61 11.52
CA GLY A 212 -21.48 -11.16 11.33
C GLY A 212 -20.07 -10.72 11.73
N ASP A 213 -19.16 -11.65 12.03
CA ASP A 213 -17.83 -11.35 12.51
C ASP A 213 -16.86 -10.97 11.37
N ASN A 214 -15.99 -10.02 11.66
CA ASN A 214 -14.87 -9.69 10.80
C ASN A 214 -13.60 -10.43 11.25
N GLY A 215 -12.80 -10.85 10.29
CA GLY A 215 -11.44 -11.32 10.53
C GLY A 215 -10.59 -10.24 11.19
N LEU A 216 -9.53 -10.65 11.89
CA LEU A 216 -8.72 -9.76 12.71
C LEU A 216 -8.10 -8.62 11.87
N TRP A 217 -7.60 -8.92 10.65
CA TRP A 217 -7.04 -7.91 9.77
C TRP A 217 -8.08 -6.84 9.38
N VAL A 218 -9.29 -7.27 9.02
CA VAL A 218 -10.40 -6.35 8.71
C VAL A 218 -10.78 -5.50 9.92
N ARG A 219 -10.72 -6.07 11.13
CA ARG A 219 -10.99 -5.31 12.37
C ARG A 219 -9.96 -4.22 12.62
N MET A 220 -8.67 -4.50 12.37
CA MET A 220 -7.59 -3.50 12.45
C MET A 220 -7.81 -2.38 11.41
N GLU A 221 -8.14 -2.73 10.17
CA GLU A 221 -8.45 -1.76 9.11
C GLU A 221 -9.68 -0.92 9.41
N ASN A 222 -10.75 -1.52 9.94
CA ASN A 222 -11.94 -0.81 10.38
C ASN A 222 -11.62 0.18 11.50
N GLN A 223 -10.74 -0.20 12.43
CA GLN A 223 -10.33 0.67 13.52
C GLN A 223 -9.49 1.85 13.01
N LEU A 224 -8.59 1.61 12.07
CA LEU A 224 -7.81 2.66 11.41
C LEU A 224 -8.71 3.67 10.70
N ARG A 225 -9.74 3.21 9.97
CA ARG A 225 -10.76 4.10 9.35
C ARG A 225 -11.51 4.94 10.39
N LYS A 226 -11.92 4.33 11.52
CA LYS A 226 -12.57 5.07 12.62
C LYS A 226 -11.68 6.17 13.19
N TRP A 227 -10.36 5.96 13.25
CA TRP A 227 -9.43 7.02 13.65
C TRP A 227 -9.30 8.10 12.58
N ALA A 228 -9.20 7.71 11.31
CA ALA A 228 -9.12 8.66 10.19
C ALA A 228 -10.38 9.54 10.07
N ASP A 229 -11.57 8.99 10.31
CA ASP A 229 -12.83 9.74 10.28
C ASP A 229 -12.92 10.81 11.39
N LYS A 230 -12.18 10.61 12.49
CA LYS A 230 -12.10 11.56 13.63
C LYS A 230 -11.01 12.61 13.48
N LEU A 231 -10.20 12.58 12.42
CA LEU A 231 -9.14 13.55 12.17
C LEU A 231 -9.73 14.96 11.96
N SER A 232 -8.98 15.97 12.35
CA SER A 232 -9.22 17.36 11.90
C SER A 232 -8.79 17.50 10.43
N ALA A 233 -9.09 18.61 9.80
CA ALA A 233 -8.71 18.87 8.40
C ALA A 233 -7.18 18.93 8.20
N THR A 234 -6.43 19.23 9.26
CA THR A 234 -4.97 19.36 9.23
C THR A 234 -4.22 18.12 9.71
N ASP A 235 -4.93 17.18 10.34
CA ASP A 235 -4.33 15.95 10.85
C ASP A 235 -4.11 14.93 9.72
N THR A 236 -3.10 14.10 9.89
CA THR A 236 -2.79 13.01 8.96
C THR A 236 -2.46 11.74 9.73
N ILE A 237 -2.91 10.59 9.23
CA ILE A 237 -2.40 9.28 9.63
C ILE A 237 -1.52 8.75 8.50
N PHE A 238 -0.26 8.47 8.84
CA PHE A 238 0.70 7.77 7.97
C PHE A 238 0.66 6.29 8.30
N VAL A 239 0.63 5.45 7.29
CA VAL A 239 0.47 4.00 7.43
C VAL A 239 1.51 3.29 6.60
N CYS A 240 2.18 2.29 7.19
CA CYS A 240 3.00 1.34 6.47
C CYS A 240 2.62 -0.07 6.91
N LYS A 241 2.22 -0.93 5.95
CA LYS A 241 1.66 -2.27 6.21
C LYS A 241 2.34 -3.31 5.33
N GLY A 242 2.34 -4.56 5.79
CA GLY A 242 2.81 -5.68 4.98
C GLY A 242 2.70 -7.01 5.70
N GLY A 243 2.95 -8.08 4.94
CA GLY A 243 3.20 -9.41 5.47
C GLY A 243 4.68 -9.74 5.44
N THR A 244 5.13 -10.56 6.36
CA THR A 244 6.54 -10.94 6.49
C THR A 244 7.03 -11.76 5.30
N ILE A 245 8.12 -11.33 4.66
CA ILE A 245 8.74 -12.03 3.53
C ILE A 245 10.25 -12.19 3.68
N ASP A 246 10.87 -11.59 4.69
CA ASP A 246 12.33 -11.49 4.77
C ASP A 246 13.00 -12.68 5.44
N SER A 247 12.30 -13.44 6.28
CA SER A 247 12.80 -14.65 6.95
C SER A 247 11.93 -15.87 6.63
N GLU A 248 12.55 -17.01 6.33
CA GLU A 248 11.84 -18.27 6.08
C GLU A 248 11.01 -18.73 7.28
N THR A 249 11.46 -18.45 8.51
CA THR A 249 10.70 -18.78 9.73
C THR A 249 9.39 -18.01 9.85
N ASN A 250 9.27 -16.91 9.10
CA ASN A 250 8.12 -16.02 9.06
C ASN A 250 7.26 -16.21 7.80
N ILE A 251 7.44 -17.34 7.11
CA ILE A 251 6.68 -17.76 5.93
C ILE A 251 5.95 -19.07 6.26
N ILE A 252 4.64 -19.13 5.97
CA ILE A 252 3.86 -20.37 6.14
C ILE A 252 4.21 -21.35 5.03
N THR A 253 4.17 -20.90 3.79
CA THR A 253 4.37 -21.71 2.58
C THR A 253 4.54 -20.81 1.36
N ARG A 254 4.70 -21.45 0.18
CA ARG A 254 4.66 -20.76 -1.12
C ARG A 254 3.67 -21.46 -2.04
N ILE A 255 2.68 -20.72 -2.53
CA ILE A 255 1.74 -21.20 -3.53
C ILE A 255 2.49 -21.38 -4.86
N GLY A 256 2.41 -22.59 -5.44
CA GLY A 256 3.15 -22.92 -6.65
C GLY A 256 4.66 -22.78 -6.54
N GLY A 257 5.21 -22.92 -5.34
CA GLY A 257 6.64 -22.78 -5.04
C GLY A 257 7.20 -21.35 -5.15
N LYS A 258 6.36 -20.36 -5.47
CA LYS A 258 6.82 -18.99 -5.77
C LYS A 258 6.14 -17.92 -4.91
N LEU A 259 4.80 -17.90 -4.86
CA LEU A 259 4.05 -16.86 -4.18
C LEU A 259 4.10 -17.09 -2.66
N ILE A 260 4.78 -16.21 -1.95
CA ILE A 260 4.95 -16.27 -0.50
C ILE A 260 3.61 -16.08 0.20
N VAL A 261 3.32 -16.97 1.17
CA VAL A 261 2.24 -16.82 2.15
C VAL A 261 2.88 -16.36 3.46
N PRO A 262 2.78 -15.08 3.82
CA PRO A 262 3.37 -14.54 5.05
C PRO A 262 2.77 -15.21 6.29
N LYS A 263 3.59 -15.41 7.33
CA LYS A 263 3.10 -15.91 8.62
C LYS A 263 2.52 -14.78 9.47
N TYR A 264 3.18 -13.64 9.48
CA TYR A 264 2.76 -12.47 10.25
C TYR A 264 2.40 -11.32 9.31
N PHE A 265 1.45 -10.51 9.76
CA PHE A 265 1.10 -9.24 9.15
C PHE A 265 1.27 -8.12 10.16
N TYR A 266 1.70 -6.98 9.68
CA TYR A 266 1.97 -5.80 10.49
C TYR A 266 1.36 -4.53 9.90
N MET A 267 1.21 -3.54 10.78
CA MET A 267 0.72 -2.22 10.45
C MET A 267 1.41 -1.21 11.37
N ALA A 268 2.35 -0.41 10.84
CA ALA A 268 2.92 0.74 11.51
C ALA A 268 2.05 1.96 11.24
N ILE A 269 1.67 2.69 12.27
CA ILE A 269 0.73 3.80 12.22
C ILE A 269 1.34 4.98 12.96
N LEU A 270 1.40 6.14 12.30
CA LEU A 270 1.83 7.40 12.88
C LEU A 270 0.76 8.46 12.65
N ARG A 271 0.25 9.06 13.69
CA ARG A 271 -0.65 10.21 13.61
C ARG A 271 0.14 11.49 13.80
N LYS A 272 -0.07 12.45 12.90
CA LYS A 272 0.34 13.85 13.04
C LYS A 272 -0.89 14.71 13.37
N SER A 273 -0.80 15.53 14.39
CA SER A 273 -1.85 16.49 14.78
C SER A 273 -1.22 17.79 15.25
N SER A 274 -2.05 18.77 15.66
CA SER A 274 -1.58 20.01 16.30
C SER A 274 -0.81 19.77 17.62
N PHE A 275 -0.98 18.59 18.24
CA PHE A 275 -0.29 18.19 19.46
C PHE A 275 1.02 17.42 19.21
N GLY A 276 1.46 17.33 17.95
CA GLY A 276 2.65 16.58 17.56
C GLY A 276 2.33 15.19 16.99
N TYR A 277 3.27 14.28 17.17
CA TYR A 277 3.20 12.92 16.61
C TYR A 277 2.87 11.89 17.70
N ALA A 278 2.15 10.83 17.29
CA ALA A 278 1.90 9.65 18.12
C ALA A 278 1.99 8.40 17.27
N GLY A 279 2.85 7.45 17.67
CA GLY A 279 3.10 6.19 16.98
C GLY A 279 2.47 4.99 17.67
N MET A 280 2.08 3.98 16.91
CA MET A 280 1.75 2.64 17.37
C MET A 280 1.89 1.64 16.23
N ALA A 281 1.90 0.36 16.55
CA ALA A 281 1.89 -0.69 15.56
C ALA A 281 0.92 -1.82 15.93
N PHE A 282 0.47 -2.56 14.92
CA PHE A 282 -0.11 -3.89 15.07
C PHE A 282 0.85 -4.95 14.55
N TRP A 283 0.91 -6.06 15.27
CA TRP A 283 1.59 -7.29 14.85
C TRP A 283 0.68 -8.48 15.11
N SER A 284 0.45 -9.30 14.09
CA SER A 284 -0.41 -10.47 14.24
C SER A 284 0.00 -11.62 13.33
N GLU A 285 0.02 -12.84 13.88
CA GLU A 285 0.05 -14.04 13.07
C GLU A 285 -1.29 -14.21 12.34
N GLN A 286 -1.25 -14.49 11.03
CA GLN A 286 -2.46 -14.90 10.34
C GLN A 286 -2.79 -16.36 10.66
N THR A 287 -4.03 -16.61 10.99
CA THR A 287 -4.53 -17.95 11.30
C THR A 287 -5.83 -18.23 10.55
N ASN A 288 -6.11 -19.51 10.27
CA ASN A 288 -7.40 -19.91 9.71
C ASN A 288 -8.46 -20.13 10.82
N ALA A 289 -8.52 -19.19 11.76
CA ALA A 289 -9.49 -19.18 12.86
C ALA A 289 -10.07 -17.77 13.04
N TRP A 290 -11.37 -17.70 13.37
CA TRP A 290 -12.01 -16.46 13.77
C TRP A 290 -11.53 -16.10 15.19
N ARG A 291 -10.85 -14.96 15.34
CA ARG A 291 -10.25 -14.51 16.62
C ARG A 291 -11.12 -13.42 17.24
N THR A 292 -12.41 -13.68 17.36
CA THR A 292 -13.43 -12.70 17.77
C THR A 292 -13.31 -12.28 19.24
N ASN A 293 -12.78 -13.16 20.10
CA ASN A 293 -12.57 -12.90 21.52
C ASN A 293 -11.30 -12.08 21.82
N GLU A 294 -10.45 -11.84 20.83
CA GLU A 294 -9.23 -11.05 21.01
C GLU A 294 -9.51 -9.57 20.78
N THR A 295 -9.09 -8.73 21.71
CA THR A 295 -9.13 -7.28 21.53
C THR A 295 -8.00 -6.82 20.62
N LEU A 296 -8.16 -5.69 19.93
CA LEU A 296 -7.08 -5.11 19.12
C LEU A 296 -5.89 -4.70 19.99
N ARG A 297 -6.13 -4.38 21.24
CA ARG A 297 -5.09 -4.06 22.24
C ARG A 297 -4.08 -5.18 22.42
N TYR A 298 -4.50 -6.43 22.32
CA TYR A 298 -3.62 -7.60 22.41
C TYR A 298 -2.56 -7.64 21.30
N HIS A 299 -2.86 -7.05 20.13
CA HIS A 299 -1.99 -7.01 18.97
C HIS A 299 -1.23 -5.69 18.81
N ALA A 300 -1.48 -4.73 19.72
CA ALA A 300 -0.87 -3.41 19.66
C ALA A 300 0.47 -3.40 20.40
N ILE A 301 1.52 -2.94 19.70
CA ILE A 301 2.89 -2.83 20.18
C ILE A 301 3.46 -1.45 19.84
N SER A 302 4.66 -1.13 20.33
CA SER A 302 5.39 0.06 19.91
C SER A 302 5.99 -0.10 18.50
N ILE A 303 6.32 1.01 17.83
CA ILE A 303 7.04 0.99 16.55
C ILE A 303 8.38 0.30 16.72
N ALA A 304 9.15 0.65 17.74
CA ALA A 304 10.47 0.05 18.02
C ALA A 304 10.41 -1.48 18.24
N GLU A 305 9.31 -2.02 18.81
CA GLU A 305 9.11 -3.47 18.87
C GLU A 305 8.84 -4.06 17.48
N LEU A 306 8.02 -3.39 16.67
CA LEU A 306 7.73 -3.82 15.31
C LEU A 306 9.01 -3.85 14.46
N GLU A 307 9.88 -2.87 14.60
CA GLU A 307 11.17 -2.80 13.90
C GLU A 307 12.08 -3.98 14.22
N LYS A 308 12.16 -4.36 15.51
CA LYS A 308 12.88 -5.56 15.92
C LYS A 308 12.33 -6.84 15.29
N LEU A 309 11.00 -6.94 15.13
CA LEU A 309 10.33 -8.10 14.56
C LEU A 309 10.45 -8.18 13.03
N THR A 310 10.50 -7.02 12.35
CA THR A 310 10.48 -6.93 10.89
C THR A 310 11.84 -6.63 10.26
N GLY A 311 12.75 -5.99 11.00
CA GLY A 311 13.99 -5.43 10.47
C GLY A 311 13.74 -4.25 9.51
N ILE A 312 12.58 -3.60 9.62
CA ILE A 312 12.21 -2.42 8.83
C ILE A 312 12.25 -1.23 9.76
N ASP A 313 12.97 -0.19 9.39
CA ASP A 313 13.04 1.10 10.06
C ASP A 313 11.88 1.95 9.52
N PHE A 314 10.86 2.17 10.35
CA PHE A 314 9.63 2.87 9.97
C PHE A 314 9.75 4.37 10.22
N PHE A 315 9.09 5.17 9.34
CA PHE A 315 9.05 6.63 9.47
C PHE A 315 10.41 7.32 9.49
N CYS A 316 11.44 6.71 8.92
CA CYS A 316 12.83 7.16 8.86
C CYS A 316 13.03 8.57 8.28
N ASN A 317 12.00 9.18 7.70
CA ASN A 317 12.03 10.55 7.19
C ASN A 317 11.64 11.61 8.24
N LEU A 318 11.33 11.19 9.47
CA LEU A 318 11.19 12.13 10.60
C LEU A 318 12.58 12.60 11.08
N PRO A 319 12.68 13.77 11.73
CA PRO A 319 13.89 14.11 12.47
C PRO A 319 14.21 13.04 13.52
N ASP A 320 15.50 12.66 13.67
CA ASP A 320 15.97 11.55 14.52
C ASP A 320 15.41 11.60 15.97
N ASP A 321 15.31 12.80 16.54
CA ASP A 321 14.80 13.00 17.91
C ASP A 321 13.28 12.75 17.99
N VAL A 322 12.53 13.16 16.99
CA VAL A 322 11.07 12.94 16.89
C VAL A 322 10.79 11.47 16.65
N GLU A 323 11.52 10.83 15.70
CA GLU A 323 11.44 9.42 15.37
C GLU A 323 11.67 8.57 16.63
N ALA A 324 12.81 8.72 17.29
CA ALA A 324 13.15 7.98 18.51
C ALA A 324 12.11 8.13 19.63
N GLN A 325 11.48 9.30 19.74
CA GLN A 325 10.44 9.54 20.74
C GLN A 325 9.14 8.79 20.41
N VAL A 326 8.66 8.85 19.15
CA VAL A 326 7.38 8.28 18.76
C VAL A 326 7.42 6.75 18.64
N GLU A 327 8.59 6.20 18.36
CA GLU A 327 8.79 4.76 18.21
C GLU A 327 8.93 4.03 19.54
N LYS A 328 9.55 4.67 20.52
CA LYS A 328 9.89 4.07 21.81
C LYS A 328 8.67 3.66 22.62
N THR A 329 7.60 4.45 22.56
CA THR A 329 6.45 4.27 23.44
C THR A 329 5.14 4.39 22.66
N PHE A 330 4.22 3.52 23.01
CA PHE A 330 2.86 3.55 22.55
C PHE A 330 1.94 3.98 23.70
N ASN A 331 1.21 5.08 23.50
CA ASN A 331 0.24 5.59 24.46
C ASN A 331 -1.19 5.20 24.08
N PRO A 332 -1.80 4.22 24.77
CA PRO A 332 -3.17 3.74 24.43
C PRO A 332 -4.23 4.84 24.50
N SER A 333 -4.05 5.88 25.29
CA SER A 333 -5.06 6.95 25.44
C SER A 333 -5.25 7.79 24.16
N VAL A 334 -4.24 7.81 23.28
CA VAL A 334 -4.33 8.46 21.96
C VAL A 334 -5.14 7.65 20.97
N TRP A 335 -5.22 6.32 21.20
CA TRP A 335 -5.78 5.35 20.28
C TRP A 335 -7.05 4.71 20.82
N SER A 336 -8.13 5.47 20.84
CA SER A 336 -9.42 5.01 21.36
C SER A 336 -9.96 3.78 20.63
N GLY A 337 -10.50 2.79 21.38
CA GLY A 337 -11.16 1.61 20.83
C GLY A 337 -10.23 0.43 20.50
N LEU A 338 -9.05 0.37 21.15
CA LEU A 338 -8.15 -0.77 21.15
C LEU A 338 -8.67 -1.90 22.05
#